data_1f434c5d51e4eb5ba50ecbd8e71cc155
#
_entry.id   1f434c5d51e4eb5ba50ecbd8e71cc155
#
_cell.length_a   1.000
_cell.length_b   1.000
_cell.length_c   1.000
_cell.angle_alpha   90.00
_cell.angle_beta   90.00
_cell.angle_gamma   90.00
#
_symmetry.space_group_name_H-M   'P 1'
#
loop_
_entity.id
_entity.type
_entity.pdbx_description
1 polymer ?
#
loop_
_entity_poly.entity_id
_entity_poly.type
_entity_poly.pdbx_seq_one_letter_code
_entity_poly.pdbx_strand_id
1 'polypeptide(L)'
;MKSLSFMFATLVLAGCQSVTHPPLTMAKQVDLPRFMGDWYVIANIPTFIEKGAHNAVESYRLDTDGSIDTTFTFRADAFDGKLKRHNPRGFVIEGTGNAQWGMRFIWPFKSDYRIMYLNADYTQTIIGREKRDYVWIMARSPSIADAEYQQLVALLHSEDYDVSKLQRVPQQW
;
A
#
# COMPACT_ATOMS: atom_id res chain seq x y z
N MET A 1 17.10 -57.08 -40.25
CA MET A 1 17.46 -55.65 -40.11
C MET A 1 16.30 -55.00 -39.35
N LYS A 2 16.47 -54.68 -38.03
CA LYS A 2 15.46 -54.07 -37.19
C LYS A 2 15.74 -52.57 -37.10
N SER A 3 14.85 -51.76 -37.66
CA SER A 3 14.88 -50.31 -37.61
C SER A 3 14.47 -49.82 -36.24
N LEU A 4 15.33 -49.14 -35.53
CA LEU A 4 15.06 -48.55 -34.20
C LEU A 4 14.70 -47.07 -34.41
N SER A 5 13.40 -46.75 -34.30
CA SER A 5 12.87 -45.37 -34.37
C SER A 5 13.09 -44.68 -33.01
N PHE A 6 13.98 -43.71 -33.02
CA PHE A 6 14.17 -42.79 -31.87
C PHE A 6 13.09 -41.71 -31.89
N MET A 7 12.19 -41.73 -30.91
CA MET A 7 11.18 -40.71 -30.71
C MET A 7 11.78 -39.61 -29.83
N PHE A 8 12.06 -38.44 -30.41
CA PHE A 8 12.54 -37.26 -29.71
C PHE A 8 11.34 -36.60 -28.99
N ALA A 9 11.29 -36.71 -27.69
CA ALA A 9 10.31 -35.98 -26.88
C ALA A 9 10.82 -34.54 -26.66
N THR A 10 10.21 -33.56 -27.33
CA THR A 10 10.48 -32.15 -27.12
C THR A 10 9.81 -31.70 -25.81
N LEU A 11 10.63 -31.46 -24.78
CA LEU A 11 10.18 -30.91 -23.50
C LEU A 11 9.94 -29.40 -23.71
N VAL A 12 8.67 -28.97 -23.77
CA VAL A 12 8.28 -27.56 -23.78
C VAL A 12 8.39 -27.02 -22.36
N LEU A 13 9.46 -26.31 -22.07
CA LEU A 13 9.62 -25.50 -20.85
C LEU A 13 8.69 -24.27 -20.96
N ALA A 14 7.51 -24.35 -20.36
CA ALA A 14 6.67 -23.17 -20.11
C ALA A 14 7.38 -22.28 -19.07
N GLY A 15 8.15 -21.31 -19.54
CA GLY A 15 8.75 -20.29 -18.69
C GLY A 15 7.63 -19.44 -18.06
N CYS A 16 7.51 -19.42 -16.74
CA CYS A 16 6.73 -18.43 -16.03
C CYS A 16 7.36 -17.06 -16.32
N GLN A 17 6.76 -16.28 -17.21
CA GLN A 17 7.12 -14.88 -17.39
C GLN A 17 6.66 -14.14 -16.14
N SER A 18 7.60 -13.75 -15.28
CA SER A 18 7.33 -12.76 -14.23
C SER A 18 6.95 -11.45 -14.91
N VAL A 19 5.75 -10.97 -14.67
CA VAL A 19 5.33 -9.63 -15.12
C VAL A 19 6.25 -8.63 -14.45
N THR A 20 7.17 -8.02 -15.20
CA THR A 20 8.01 -6.93 -14.72
C THR A 20 7.28 -5.61 -14.99
N HIS A 21 6.74 -5.00 -13.94
CA HIS A 21 6.16 -3.66 -14.02
C HIS A 21 7.28 -2.60 -14.11
N PRO A 22 7.02 -1.44 -14.74
CA PRO A 22 7.91 -0.28 -14.60
C PRO A 22 8.07 0.10 -13.11
N PRO A 23 9.17 0.78 -12.73
CA PRO A 23 9.30 1.30 -11.37
C PRO A 23 8.08 2.13 -10.97
N LEU A 24 7.59 1.95 -9.74
CA LEU A 24 6.42 2.65 -9.21
C LEU A 24 6.70 4.16 -9.11
N THR A 25 5.80 4.98 -9.65
CA THR A 25 5.88 6.44 -9.49
C THR A 25 5.71 6.81 -8.00
N MET A 26 6.54 7.73 -7.53
CA MET A 26 6.48 8.23 -6.15
C MET A 26 6.39 9.75 -6.13
N ALA A 27 5.88 10.30 -5.03
CA ALA A 27 5.97 11.72 -4.75
C ALA A 27 7.45 12.16 -4.77
N LYS A 28 7.76 13.29 -5.43
CA LYS A 28 9.15 13.74 -5.59
C LYS A 28 9.80 14.14 -4.27
N GLN A 29 9.01 14.76 -3.40
CA GLN A 29 9.46 15.25 -2.09
C GLN A 29 8.29 15.23 -1.11
N VAL A 30 8.53 14.72 0.09
CA VAL A 30 7.58 14.69 1.21
C VAL A 30 8.15 15.48 2.38
N ASP A 31 7.41 16.50 2.80
CA ASP A 31 7.66 17.21 4.06
C ASP A 31 7.14 16.33 5.21
N LEU A 32 8.06 15.65 5.91
CA LEU A 32 7.69 14.71 6.97
C LEU A 32 6.84 15.36 8.07
N PRO A 33 7.21 16.52 8.65
CA PRO A 33 6.37 17.21 9.62
C PRO A 33 4.92 17.42 9.16
N ARG A 34 4.70 17.82 7.91
CA ARG A 34 3.34 17.99 7.34
C ARG A 34 2.62 16.66 7.11
N PHE A 35 3.37 15.60 6.83
CA PHE A 35 2.80 14.29 6.58
C PHE A 35 2.34 13.59 7.88
N MET A 36 2.90 13.95 9.04
CA MET A 36 2.55 13.36 10.33
C MET A 36 1.07 13.60 10.71
N GLY A 37 0.60 12.89 11.73
CA GLY A 37 -0.78 12.92 12.22
C GLY A 37 -1.65 11.82 11.60
N ASP A 38 -2.96 11.97 11.69
CA ASP A 38 -3.94 10.96 11.34
C ASP A 38 -4.30 10.97 9.86
N TRP A 39 -4.41 9.77 9.29
CA TRP A 39 -4.88 9.51 7.95
C TRP A 39 -5.97 8.43 7.99
N TYR A 40 -7.17 8.77 7.54
CA TYR A 40 -8.28 7.83 7.40
C TYR A 40 -8.07 6.98 6.15
N VAL A 41 -8.17 5.66 6.28
CA VAL A 41 -8.11 4.76 5.12
C VAL A 41 -9.46 4.78 4.40
N ILE A 42 -9.50 5.35 3.21
CA ILE A 42 -10.72 5.50 2.39
C ILE A 42 -10.99 4.22 1.60
N ALA A 43 -9.93 3.62 1.06
CA ALA A 43 -10.01 2.35 0.35
C ALA A 43 -8.64 1.66 0.38
N ASN A 44 -8.63 0.35 0.24
CA ASN A 44 -7.39 -0.42 0.18
C ASN A 44 -7.52 -1.68 -0.67
N ILE A 45 -6.39 -2.23 -1.13
CA ILE A 45 -6.24 -3.65 -1.41
C ILE A 45 -5.67 -4.24 -0.12
N PRO A 46 -6.50 -4.89 0.71
CA PRO A 46 -6.14 -5.18 2.09
C PRO A 46 -5.10 -6.29 2.22
N THR A 47 -4.21 -6.16 3.18
CA THR A 47 -3.42 -7.28 3.69
C THR A 47 -4.33 -8.26 4.45
N PHE A 48 -3.79 -9.44 4.79
CA PHE A 48 -4.58 -10.45 5.52
C PHE A 48 -5.00 -10.00 6.93
N ILE A 49 -4.28 -9.05 7.54
CA ILE A 49 -4.55 -8.58 8.91
C ILE A 49 -5.65 -7.53 9.00
N GLU A 50 -5.98 -6.86 7.90
CA GLU A 50 -6.92 -5.73 7.84
C GLU A 50 -8.18 -6.01 6.99
N LYS A 51 -8.40 -7.28 6.61
CA LYS A 51 -9.65 -7.69 5.97
C LYS A 51 -10.83 -7.37 6.87
N GLY A 52 -11.90 -6.81 6.28
CA GLY A 52 -13.09 -6.41 7.03
C GLY A 52 -12.89 -5.18 7.93
N ALA A 53 -11.85 -4.37 7.73
CA ALA A 53 -11.59 -3.17 8.53
C ALA A 53 -12.70 -2.12 8.36
N HIS A 54 -13.15 -1.56 9.49
CA HIS A 54 -14.05 -0.41 9.59
C HIS A 54 -13.36 0.67 10.43
N ASN A 55 -13.60 1.93 10.16
CA ASN A 55 -12.99 3.07 10.87
C ASN A 55 -11.46 2.93 10.97
N ALA A 56 -10.81 2.57 9.84
CA ALA A 56 -9.37 2.38 9.81
C ALA A 56 -8.65 3.73 9.74
N VAL A 57 -7.67 3.91 10.62
CA VAL A 57 -6.84 5.11 10.73
C VAL A 57 -5.37 4.71 10.89
N GLU A 58 -4.50 5.33 10.12
CA GLU A 58 -3.06 5.32 10.35
C GLU A 58 -2.61 6.68 10.92
N SER A 59 -1.95 6.63 12.06
CA SER A 59 -1.39 7.80 12.75
C SER A 59 0.13 7.73 12.71
N TYR A 60 0.77 8.80 12.23
CA TYR A 60 2.23 8.88 12.12
C TYR A 60 2.78 9.97 13.03
N ARG A 61 3.92 9.69 13.66
CA ARG A 61 4.67 10.64 14.47
C ARG A 61 6.17 10.49 14.17
N LEU A 62 6.79 11.60 13.80
CA LEU A 62 8.24 11.64 13.62
C LEU A 62 8.91 11.57 15.01
N ASP A 63 9.79 10.59 15.18
CA ASP A 63 10.54 10.41 16.43
C ASP A 63 11.89 11.16 16.38
N THR A 64 12.52 11.35 17.52
CA THR A 64 13.79 12.09 17.66
C THR A 64 14.97 11.41 16.96
N ASP A 65 14.88 10.09 16.73
CA ASP A 65 15.88 9.30 15.99
C ASP A 65 15.66 9.32 14.46
N GLY A 66 14.67 10.11 13.98
CA GLY A 66 14.31 10.19 12.56
C GLY A 66 13.42 9.05 12.05
N SER A 67 13.09 8.09 12.90
CA SER A 67 12.12 7.05 12.54
C SER A 67 10.67 7.55 12.68
N ILE A 68 9.74 6.85 12.04
CA ILE A 68 8.31 7.17 12.07
C ILE A 68 7.60 6.17 12.98
N ASP A 69 7.15 6.64 14.14
CA ASP A 69 6.29 5.87 15.02
C ASP A 69 4.89 5.84 14.40
N THR A 70 4.39 4.65 14.14
CA THR A 70 3.11 4.45 13.44
C THR A 70 2.14 3.70 14.33
N THR A 71 0.89 4.16 14.35
CA THR A 71 -0.22 3.43 14.97
C THR A 71 -1.30 3.21 13.94
N PHE A 72 -1.57 1.96 13.60
CA PHE A 72 -2.68 1.56 12.76
C PHE A 72 -3.80 0.98 13.62
N THR A 73 -4.99 1.58 13.54
CA THR A 73 -6.18 1.12 14.27
C THR A 73 -7.35 0.91 13.35
N PHE A 74 -8.18 -0.09 13.65
CA PHE A 74 -9.44 -0.33 12.96
C PHE A 74 -10.39 -1.17 13.80
N ARG A 75 -11.70 -1.16 13.46
CA ARG A 75 -12.70 -2.07 13.98
C ARG A 75 -12.82 -3.29 13.06
N ALA A 76 -12.83 -4.50 13.60
CA ALA A 76 -12.91 -5.73 12.84
C ALA A 76 -14.36 -6.05 12.47
N ASP A 77 -14.63 -6.22 11.18
CA ASP A 77 -15.87 -6.72 10.57
C ASP A 77 -17.12 -5.85 10.74
N ALA A 78 -17.13 -4.88 11.67
CA ALA A 78 -18.27 -3.97 11.93
C ALA A 78 -17.82 -2.72 12.68
N PHE A 79 -18.65 -1.66 12.71
CA PHE A 79 -18.37 -0.41 13.44
C PHE A 79 -18.28 -0.58 14.96
N ASP A 80 -18.99 -1.54 15.52
CA ASP A 80 -18.93 -1.93 16.93
C ASP A 80 -17.99 -3.14 17.17
N GLY A 81 -17.33 -3.61 16.10
CA GLY A 81 -16.41 -4.74 16.14
C GLY A 81 -15.20 -4.48 17.05
N LYS A 82 -14.45 -5.55 17.34
CA LYS A 82 -13.26 -5.47 18.19
C LYS A 82 -12.24 -4.50 17.65
N LEU A 83 -11.81 -3.53 18.47
CA LEU A 83 -10.71 -2.63 18.12
C LEU A 83 -9.40 -3.41 17.99
N LYS A 84 -8.77 -3.30 16.83
CA LYS A 84 -7.42 -3.81 16.54
C LYS A 84 -6.46 -2.64 16.54
N ARG A 85 -5.22 -2.90 16.98
CA ARG A 85 -4.14 -1.92 16.99
C ARG A 85 -2.84 -2.62 16.62
N HIS A 86 -2.10 -1.99 15.70
CA HIS A 86 -0.75 -2.39 15.31
C HIS A 86 0.17 -1.16 15.42
N ASN A 87 1.41 -1.37 15.85
CA ASN A 87 2.38 -0.31 16.04
C ASN A 87 3.67 -0.61 15.25
N PRO A 88 3.63 -0.55 13.91
CA PRO A 88 4.84 -0.69 13.11
C PRO A 88 5.71 0.56 13.24
N ARG A 89 6.98 0.44 12.87
CA ARG A 89 7.91 1.57 12.82
C ARG A 89 8.43 1.75 11.40
N GLY A 90 8.30 2.98 10.88
CA GLY A 90 8.80 3.38 9.58
C GLY A 90 10.23 3.89 9.65
N PHE A 91 11.02 3.57 8.62
CA PHE A 91 12.38 4.05 8.43
C PHE A 91 12.47 4.64 7.04
N VAL A 92 12.72 5.94 6.96
CA VAL A 92 12.85 6.64 5.69
C VAL A 92 14.09 6.15 4.95
N ILE A 93 13.95 5.92 3.64
CA ILE A 93 15.07 5.54 2.76
C ILE A 93 15.70 6.82 2.21
N GLU A 94 16.99 7.02 2.45
CA GLU A 94 17.73 8.18 1.96
C GLU A 94 17.70 8.26 0.43
N GLY A 95 17.75 9.49 -0.10
CA GLY A 95 17.77 9.75 -1.54
C GLY A 95 16.44 9.59 -2.27
N THR A 96 15.34 9.30 -1.55
CA THR A 96 14.01 9.07 -2.14
C THR A 96 13.04 10.24 -1.95
N GLY A 97 13.54 11.43 -1.58
CA GLY A 97 12.68 12.58 -1.27
C GLY A 97 11.73 12.31 -0.09
N ASN A 98 12.09 11.44 0.84
CA ASN A 98 11.27 10.95 1.96
C ASN A 98 10.01 10.18 1.54
N ALA A 99 9.88 9.80 0.27
CA ALA A 99 8.68 9.14 -0.25
C ALA A 99 8.71 7.61 -0.12
N GLN A 100 9.87 7.02 0.21
CA GLN A 100 9.99 5.58 0.42
C GLN A 100 10.43 5.27 1.85
N TRP A 101 9.72 4.33 2.49
CA TRP A 101 10.04 3.87 3.85
C TRP A 101 10.11 2.35 3.91
N GLY A 102 10.89 1.84 4.86
CA GLY A 102 10.86 0.44 5.28
C GLY A 102 9.98 0.29 6.52
N MET A 103 8.76 -0.24 6.42
CA MET A 103 7.85 -0.45 7.54
C MET A 103 8.14 -1.76 8.26
N ARG A 104 8.47 -1.70 9.56
CA ARG A 104 8.80 -2.87 10.38
C ARG A 104 7.65 -3.21 11.33
N PHE A 105 6.94 -4.27 11.01
CA PHE A 105 5.91 -4.89 11.86
C PHE A 105 6.52 -5.92 12.81
N ILE A 106 7.50 -6.69 12.32
CA ILE A 106 8.19 -7.75 13.07
C ILE A 106 9.68 -7.66 12.75
N TRP A 107 10.49 -7.52 13.79
CA TRP A 107 11.94 -7.52 13.63
C TRP A 107 12.47 -8.87 13.10
N PRO A 108 13.44 -8.92 12.16
CA PRO A 108 14.14 -7.80 11.53
C PRO A 108 13.53 -7.32 10.20
N PHE A 109 12.36 -7.83 9.79
CA PHE A 109 11.81 -7.67 8.45
C PHE A 109 11.18 -6.28 8.26
N LYS A 110 11.49 -5.64 7.12
CA LYS A 110 10.88 -4.39 6.69
C LYS A 110 10.07 -4.62 5.42
N SER A 111 8.81 -4.16 5.43
CA SER A 111 7.95 -4.13 4.24
C SER A 111 8.17 -2.85 3.46
N ASP A 112 8.09 -2.93 2.14
CA ASP A 112 8.11 -1.77 1.25
C ASP A 112 6.87 -0.89 1.48
N TYR A 113 7.07 0.43 1.54
CA TYR A 113 6.04 1.44 1.75
C TYR A 113 6.42 2.66 0.93
N ARG A 114 5.58 3.04 -0.03
CA ARG A 114 5.87 4.12 -0.98
C ARG A 114 4.72 5.10 -1.05
N ILE A 115 5.00 6.35 -0.79
CA ILE A 115 4.07 7.46 -1.00
C ILE A 115 4.06 7.73 -2.50
N MET A 116 3.09 7.14 -3.22
CA MET A 116 2.94 7.23 -4.67
C MET A 116 2.38 8.59 -5.08
N TYR A 117 1.42 9.06 -4.33
CA TYR A 117 0.72 10.31 -4.56
C TYR A 117 0.55 11.06 -3.25
N LEU A 118 0.68 12.35 -3.31
CA LEU A 118 0.39 13.27 -2.22
C LEU A 118 -0.03 14.60 -2.85
N ASN A 119 -1.24 15.07 -2.55
CA ASN A 119 -1.69 16.35 -3.07
C ASN A 119 -0.98 17.53 -2.36
N ALA A 120 -0.99 18.71 -2.98
CA ALA A 120 -0.25 19.88 -2.50
C ALA A 120 -0.65 20.32 -1.07
N ASP A 121 -1.91 20.09 -0.71
CA ASP A 121 -2.46 20.48 0.60
C ASP A 121 -2.21 19.43 1.69
N TYR A 122 -1.64 18.26 1.35
CA TYR A 122 -1.41 17.13 2.26
C TYR A 122 -2.72 16.61 2.88
N THR A 123 -3.79 16.58 2.10
CA THR A 123 -5.11 16.10 2.52
C THR A 123 -5.47 14.74 1.94
N GLN A 124 -4.81 14.31 0.87
CA GLN A 124 -5.02 13.04 0.20
C GLN A 124 -3.69 12.41 -0.21
N THR A 125 -3.56 11.11 -0.02
CA THR A 125 -2.36 10.36 -0.37
C THR A 125 -2.70 8.95 -0.85
N ILE A 126 -1.82 8.36 -1.66
CA ILE A 126 -1.82 6.94 -1.99
C ILE A 126 -0.52 6.34 -1.51
N ILE A 127 -0.63 5.29 -0.74
CA ILE A 127 0.49 4.47 -0.31
C ILE A 127 0.45 3.15 -1.06
N GLY A 128 1.55 2.80 -1.68
CA GLY A 128 1.67 1.56 -2.43
C GLY A 128 2.94 0.79 -2.14
N ARG A 129 3.12 -0.29 -2.90
CA ARG A 129 4.29 -1.16 -2.85
C ARG A 129 4.73 -1.51 -4.26
N GLU A 130 6.05 -1.68 -4.49
CA GLU A 130 6.60 -2.05 -5.81
C GLU A 130 5.94 -3.30 -6.42
N LYS A 131 5.51 -4.24 -5.57
CA LYS A 131 4.84 -5.49 -6.00
C LYS A 131 3.41 -5.31 -6.46
N ARG A 132 2.78 -4.13 -6.28
CA ARG A 132 1.35 -3.84 -6.53
C ARG A 132 0.40 -4.82 -5.84
N ASP A 133 0.84 -5.48 -4.77
CA ASP A 133 0.05 -6.47 -4.03
C ASP A 133 -0.91 -5.81 -3.01
N TYR A 134 -0.51 -4.68 -2.41
CA TYR A 134 -1.28 -3.91 -1.44
C TYR A 134 -1.20 -2.43 -1.75
N VAL A 135 -2.27 -1.70 -1.41
CA VAL A 135 -2.34 -0.25 -1.59
C VAL A 135 -3.36 0.35 -0.63
N TRP A 136 -3.15 1.60 -0.23
CA TRP A 136 -4.05 2.37 0.62
C TRP A 136 -4.28 3.75 0.01
N ILE A 137 -5.55 4.10 -0.22
CA ILE A 137 -6.00 5.47 -0.49
C ILE A 137 -6.37 6.05 0.86
N MET A 138 -5.74 7.14 1.25
CA MET A 138 -5.96 7.76 2.55
C MET A 138 -6.23 9.25 2.42
N ALA A 139 -6.97 9.78 3.39
CA ALA A 139 -7.29 11.21 3.47
C ALA A 139 -7.26 11.73 4.91
N ARG A 140 -7.16 13.06 5.06
CA ARG A 140 -7.30 13.72 6.38
C ARG A 140 -8.74 13.79 6.87
N SER A 141 -9.69 13.51 6.00
CA SER A 141 -11.11 13.38 6.33
C SER A 141 -11.56 11.93 6.20
N PRO A 142 -12.51 11.45 7.01
CA PRO A 142 -13.05 10.10 6.90
C PRO A 142 -13.84 9.85 5.61
N SER A 143 -14.10 10.89 4.83
CA SER A 143 -14.74 10.81 3.52
C SER A 143 -14.10 11.78 2.54
N ILE A 144 -14.14 11.44 1.25
CA ILE A 144 -13.77 12.30 0.12
C ILE A 144 -14.88 12.28 -0.91
N ALA A 145 -14.94 13.29 -1.79
CA ALA A 145 -15.90 13.32 -2.89
C ALA A 145 -15.68 12.15 -3.86
N ASP A 146 -16.76 11.62 -4.44
CA ASP A 146 -16.65 10.50 -5.38
C ASP A 146 -15.79 10.83 -6.59
N ALA A 147 -15.83 12.06 -7.09
CA ALA A 147 -14.98 12.50 -8.20
C ALA A 147 -13.48 12.41 -7.84
N GLU A 148 -13.10 12.83 -6.63
CA GLU A 148 -11.71 12.72 -6.14
C GLU A 148 -11.30 11.25 -5.99
N TYR A 149 -12.18 10.44 -5.42
CA TYR A 149 -11.93 9.00 -5.31
C TYR A 149 -11.68 8.36 -6.67
N GLN A 150 -12.51 8.66 -7.69
CA GLN A 150 -12.32 8.11 -9.04
C GLN A 150 -11.01 8.56 -9.68
N GLN A 151 -10.54 9.78 -9.41
CA GLN A 151 -9.22 10.25 -9.87
C GLN A 151 -8.09 9.43 -9.24
N LEU A 152 -8.16 9.14 -7.92
CA LEU A 152 -7.18 8.31 -7.24
C LEU A 152 -7.19 6.85 -7.74
N VAL A 153 -8.38 6.30 -8.04
CA VAL A 153 -8.51 4.97 -8.65
C VAL A 153 -7.92 4.93 -10.07
N ALA A 154 -8.15 5.98 -10.88
CA ALA A 154 -7.55 6.07 -12.22
C ALA A 154 -6.02 6.14 -12.16
N LEU A 155 -5.46 6.83 -11.16
CA LEU A 155 -4.01 6.87 -10.92
C LEU A 155 -3.48 5.46 -10.58
N LEU A 156 -4.17 4.71 -9.70
CA LEU A 156 -3.78 3.34 -9.38
C LEU A 156 -3.80 2.43 -10.61
N HIS A 157 -4.83 2.57 -11.46
CA HIS A 157 -4.91 1.82 -12.71
C HIS A 157 -3.73 2.15 -13.64
N SER A 158 -3.33 3.43 -13.75
CA SER A 158 -2.18 3.83 -14.58
C SER A 158 -0.83 3.33 -14.05
N GLU A 159 -0.77 2.93 -12.78
CA GLU A 159 0.39 2.35 -12.11
C GLU A 159 0.34 0.81 -12.04
N ASP A 160 -0.48 0.18 -12.90
CA ASP A 160 -0.64 -1.27 -13.02
C ASP A 160 -1.21 -1.98 -11.78
N TYR A 161 -1.95 -1.29 -10.90
CA TYR A 161 -2.70 -1.95 -9.84
C TYR A 161 -3.97 -2.62 -10.38
N ASP A 162 -4.25 -3.82 -9.91
CA ASP A 162 -5.53 -4.49 -10.15
C ASP A 162 -6.64 -3.84 -9.30
N VAL A 163 -7.22 -2.76 -9.83
CA VAL A 163 -8.26 -1.97 -9.14
C VAL A 163 -9.55 -2.75 -8.87
N SER A 164 -9.74 -3.92 -9.49
CA SER A 164 -10.88 -4.79 -9.18
C SER A 164 -10.82 -5.38 -7.77
N LYS A 165 -9.63 -5.38 -7.15
CA LYS A 165 -9.39 -5.82 -5.77
C LYS A 165 -9.54 -4.69 -4.74
N LEU A 166 -9.69 -3.44 -5.20
CA LEU A 166 -9.81 -2.28 -4.32
C LEU A 166 -11.15 -2.30 -3.59
N GLN A 167 -11.11 -2.16 -2.28
CA GLN A 167 -12.29 -2.16 -1.41
C GLN A 167 -12.40 -0.84 -0.67
N ARG A 168 -13.62 -0.25 -0.64
CA ARG A 168 -13.89 0.89 0.26
C ARG A 168 -13.80 0.41 1.70
N VAL A 169 -13.18 1.22 2.55
CA VAL A 169 -13.16 1.01 4.01
C VAL A 169 -14.31 1.83 4.60
N PRO A 170 -15.33 1.18 5.23
CA PRO A 170 -16.44 1.89 5.83
C PRO A 170 -15.97 2.81 6.97
N GLN A 171 -16.42 4.07 6.94
CA GLN A 171 -16.10 5.10 7.95
C GLN A 171 -17.37 5.68 8.54
N GLN A 172 -17.47 5.67 9.89
CA GLN A 172 -18.58 6.25 10.66
C GLN A 172 -18.00 6.80 11.96
N TRP A 173 -18.04 8.12 12.10
CA TRP A 173 -17.45 8.87 13.22
C TRP A 173 -18.47 9.79 13.85
#